data_c03e4d0ea41487d829dd7cf2f3580bdf
#
_entry.id   c03e4d0ea41487d829dd7cf2f3580bdf
#
_cell.length_a   1.000
_cell.length_b   1.000
_cell.length_c   1.000
_cell.angle_alpha   90.00
_cell.angle_beta   90.00
_cell.angle_gamma   90.00
#
_symmetry.space_group_name_H-M   'P 1'
#
loop_
_entity.id
_entity.type
_entity.pdbx_description
1 polymer ?
#
loop_
_entity_poly.entity_id
_entity_poly.type
_entity_poly.pdbx_seq_one_letter_code
_entity_poly.pdbx_strand_id
1 'polypeptide(L)'
;MPSSIDLSGIAILDHHCHTLLQPGAPLIGDGFRRFFAETTDPHMAAHIRHTVFYMRMLRDVAALFGCAPSEEALLELRAATPPEVYARRLFDAGNFRALLVDTGFRGPDSYDTHELSQLVGRPVETIIRLETLMEQLIAASVTFGQVEDALRAELRIARARGVVGLKSIAAYRGGLHVQPRSFEQAAAAFPALKETARRYGRVRLADRAVLDYLLRVALEEAAAAELPVQFHVAFGDDDADLRSANPLQLRALLVDEAFRRVPFVLLHCYPYVREAGYLAALYAHVFIDVSLAVPLTAHGCTAAFTEALELAPISKLLFATDAHSVPELFYAGALHGRRGLAQILDRLVDDDILNAAQAEDAAEAILWRNAAGLYQIAG
;
A
#
# COMPACT_ATOMS: atom_id res chain seq x y z
N MET A 1 -16.76 -26.87 16.86
CA MET A 1 -16.06 -25.59 16.69
C MET A 1 -17.12 -24.56 16.50
N PRO A 2 -17.14 -23.42 17.22
CA PRO A 2 -18.08 -22.36 16.91
C PRO A 2 -17.88 -21.99 15.44
N SER A 3 -18.93 -21.59 14.75
CA SER A 3 -18.86 -21.13 13.36
C SER A 3 -18.04 -19.86 13.35
N SER A 4 -16.92 -19.84 12.63
CA SER A 4 -16.14 -18.62 12.39
C SER A 4 -17.03 -17.57 11.74
N ILE A 5 -16.91 -16.32 12.14
CA ILE A 5 -17.59 -15.18 11.51
C ILE A 5 -17.28 -15.20 10.02
N ASP A 6 -18.31 -15.24 9.18
CA ASP A 6 -18.14 -15.21 7.72
C ASP A 6 -18.06 -13.76 7.22
N LEU A 7 -16.86 -13.35 6.83
CA LEU A 7 -16.59 -12.02 6.26
C LEU A 7 -16.63 -12.01 4.73
N SER A 8 -17.00 -13.11 4.05
CA SER A 8 -16.97 -13.20 2.58
C SER A 8 -17.93 -12.23 1.90
N GLY A 9 -19.07 -11.95 2.55
CA GLY A 9 -20.08 -11.00 2.07
C GLY A 9 -19.69 -9.52 2.21
N ILE A 10 -18.71 -9.18 3.04
CA ILE A 10 -18.28 -7.79 3.25
C ILE A 10 -17.39 -7.37 2.09
N ALA A 11 -17.72 -6.23 1.45
CA ALA A 11 -16.91 -5.68 0.38
C ALA A 11 -15.55 -5.17 0.88
N ILE A 12 -14.51 -5.21 0.03
CA ILE A 12 -13.20 -4.60 0.30
C ILE A 12 -13.05 -3.32 -0.51
N LEU A 13 -12.64 -2.25 0.17
CA LEU A 13 -11.91 -1.14 -0.43
C LEU A 13 -10.43 -1.38 -0.16
N ASP A 14 -9.68 -1.75 -1.20
CA ASP A 14 -8.23 -1.87 -1.11
C ASP A 14 -7.62 -0.46 -1.19
N HIS A 15 -7.31 0.12 -0.02
CA HIS A 15 -6.91 1.53 0.02
C HIS A 15 -5.45 1.78 -0.38
N HIS A 16 -4.69 0.71 -0.63
CA HIS A 16 -3.33 0.78 -1.15
C HIS A 16 -2.96 -0.49 -1.91
N CYS A 17 -2.80 -0.37 -3.19
CA CYS A 17 -2.29 -1.41 -4.07
C CYS A 17 -1.57 -0.79 -5.27
N HIS A 18 -1.07 -1.63 -6.17
CA HIS A 18 -0.43 -1.23 -7.42
C HIS A 18 -1.15 -1.84 -8.62
N THR A 19 -0.77 -1.42 -9.82
CA THR A 19 -1.40 -1.90 -11.05
C THR A 19 -0.93 -3.30 -11.43
N LEU A 20 -1.67 -3.93 -12.33
CA LEU A 20 -1.32 -5.22 -12.93
C LEU A 20 -0.41 -5.03 -14.15
N LEU A 21 0.38 -6.06 -14.46
CA LEU A 21 1.11 -6.16 -15.72
C LEU A 21 0.14 -6.48 -16.85
N GLN A 22 0.37 -5.83 -18.00
CA GLN A 22 -0.31 -6.17 -19.25
C GLN A 22 0.12 -7.56 -19.73
N PRO A 23 -0.72 -8.26 -20.51
CA PRO A 23 -0.34 -9.53 -21.13
C PRO A 23 0.93 -9.36 -21.96
N GLY A 24 1.94 -10.17 -21.66
CA GLY A 24 3.22 -10.18 -22.34
C GLY A 24 3.73 -11.61 -22.52
N ALA A 25 5.04 -11.79 -22.45
CA ALA A 25 5.62 -13.13 -22.44
C ALA A 25 5.04 -13.98 -21.29
N PRO A 26 4.82 -15.29 -21.49
CA PRO A 26 4.28 -16.16 -20.46
C PRO A 26 5.12 -16.09 -19.18
N LEU A 27 4.46 -15.87 -18.04
CA LEU A 27 5.11 -15.97 -16.74
C LEU A 27 5.30 -17.45 -16.41
N ILE A 28 6.54 -17.87 -16.27
CA ILE A 28 6.90 -19.27 -15.96
C ILE A 28 7.94 -19.31 -14.85
N GLY A 29 7.89 -20.33 -14.00
CA GLY A 29 8.89 -20.61 -12.97
C GLY A 29 9.28 -19.37 -12.16
N ASP A 30 10.56 -19.04 -12.14
CA ASP A 30 11.11 -17.93 -11.36
C ASP A 30 10.53 -16.57 -11.79
N GLY A 31 10.15 -16.38 -13.05
CA GLY A 31 9.51 -15.19 -13.56
C GLY A 31 8.13 -14.94 -12.94
N PHE A 32 7.40 -15.99 -12.56
CA PHE A 32 6.14 -15.90 -11.83
C PHE A 32 6.37 -15.75 -10.32
N ARG A 33 7.25 -16.59 -9.74
CA ARG A 33 7.48 -16.63 -8.29
C ARG A 33 7.95 -15.31 -7.71
N ARG A 34 8.77 -14.54 -8.45
CA ARG A 34 9.31 -13.24 -7.99
C ARG A 34 8.26 -12.24 -7.50
N PHE A 35 7.01 -12.36 -7.93
CA PHE A 35 5.92 -11.48 -7.49
C PHE A 35 5.39 -11.81 -6.09
N PHE A 36 5.85 -12.90 -5.48
CA PHE A 36 5.36 -13.40 -4.20
C PHE A 36 6.41 -13.25 -3.08
N ALA A 37 7.34 -12.32 -3.22
CA ALA A 37 8.32 -11.97 -2.20
C ALA A 37 8.87 -10.56 -2.45
N GLU A 38 9.23 -9.89 -1.37
CA GLU A 38 9.90 -8.59 -1.38
C GLU A 38 11.42 -8.80 -1.41
N THR A 39 11.96 -9.17 -2.56
CA THR A 39 13.41 -9.38 -2.73
C THR A 39 13.84 -9.17 -4.16
N THR A 40 15.01 -8.55 -4.34
CA THR A 40 15.68 -8.43 -5.64
C THR A 40 16.74 -9.52 -5.85
N ASP A 41 17.05 -10.34 -4.83
CA ASP A 41 18.01 -11.43 -4.94
C ASP A 41 17.45 -12.56 -5.84
N PRO A 42 18.06 -12.82 -7.02
CA PRO A 42 17.58 -13.84 -7.94
C PRO A 42 17.67 -15.27 -7.35
N HIS A 43 18.54 -15.50 -6.36
CA HIS A 43 18.66 -16.81 -5.70
C HIS A 43 17.47 -17.13 -4.81
N MET A 44 16.73 -16.12 -4.36
CA MET A 44 15.53 -16.32 -3.56
C MET A 44 14.38 -17.00 -4.32
N ALA A 45 14.34 -16.94 -5.65
CA ALA A 45 13.28 -17.54 -6.45
C ALA A 45 13.11 -19.05 -6.16
N ALA A 46 14.21 -19.77 -5.89
CA ALA A 46 14.16 -21.18 -5.50
C ALA A 46 13.53 -21.41 -4.13
N HIS A 47 13.58 -20.43 -3.23
CA HIS A 47 13.05 -20.50 -1.87
C HIS A 47 11.59 -20.05 -1.77
N ILE A 48 11.13 -19.16 -2.64
CA ILE A 48 9.76 -18.61 -2.62
C ILE A 48 8.72 -19.73 -2.67
N ARG A 49 8.93 -20.75 -3.52
CA ARG A 49 8.04 -21.93 -3.62
C ARG A 49 7.84 -22.71 -2.31
N HIS A 50 8.73 -22.52 -1.33
CA HIS A 50 8.71 -23.15 -0.01
C HIS A 50 8.14 -22.24 1.08
N THR A 51 7.73 -21.02 0.75
CA THR A 51 7.04 -20.16 1.71
C THR A 51 5.62 -20.66 1.98
N VAL A 52 5.17 -20.53 3.23
CA VAL A 52 3.79 -20.89 3.61
C VAL A 52 2.79 -20.11 2.77
N PHE A 53 3.08 -18.85 2.50
CA PHE A 53 2.26 -17.98 1.67
C PHE A 53 2.08 -18.55 0.25
N TYR A 54 3.17 -18.86 -0.44
CA TYR A 54 3.10 -19.34 -1.83
C TYR A 54 2.35 -20.67 -1.95
N MET A 55 2.65 -21.62 -1.06
CA MET A 55 1.94 -22.90 -1.00
C MET A 55 0.45 -22.72 -0.74
N ARG A 56 0.09 -21.77 0.13
CA ARG A 56 -1.31 -21.49 0.44
C ARG A 56 -2.02 -20.79 -0.72
N MET A 57 -1.39 -19.81 -1.34
CA MET A 57 -1.91 -19.12 -2.52
C MET A 57 -2.23 -20.10 -3.65
N LEU A 58 -1.31 -21.02 -3.97
CA LEU A 58 -1.55 -22.05 -5.00
C LEU A 58 -2.80 -22.89 -4.69
N ARG A 59 -2.97 -23.30 -3.43
CA ARG A 59 -4.17 -24.07 -3.02
C ARG A 59 -5.46 -23.27 -3.13
N ASP A 60 -5.43 -22.01 -2.70
CA ASP A 60 -6.62 -21.18 -2.69
C ASP A 60 -7.06 -20.80 -4.11
N VAL A 61 -6.11 -20.45 -4.99
CA VAL A 61 -6.40 -20.16 -6.40
C VAL A 61 -6.84 -21.44 -7.15
N ALA A 62 -6.17 -22.55 -6.91
CA ALA A 62 -6.56 -23.83 -7.52
C ALA A 62 -7.98 -24.27 -7.11
N ALA A 63 -8.35 -24.06 -5.85
CA ALA A 63 -9.71 -24.34 -5.36
C ALA A 63 -10.76 -23.45 -6.05
N LEU A 64 -10.46 -22.16 -6.27
CA LEU A 64 -11.35 -21.23 -6.96
C LEU A 64 -11.62 -21.65 -8.41
N PHE A 65 -10.62 -22.16 -9.10
CA PHE A 65 -10.71 -22.51 -10.51
C PHE A 65 -11.00 -24.01 -10.76
N GLY A 66 -10.89 -24.85 -9.74
CA GLY A 66 -11.12 -26.30 -9.85
C GLY A 66 -9.98 -27.04 -10.54
N CYS A 67 -8.72 -26.57 -10.41
CA CYS A 67 -7.53 -27.24 -10.95
C CYS A 67 -6.68 -27.87 -9.84
N ALA A 68 -5.63 -28.60 -10.24
CA ALA A 68 -4.68 -29.16 -9.27
C ALA A 68 -3.92 -28.02 -8.53
N PRO A 69 -3.63 -28.17 -7.22
CA PRO A 69 -2.93 -27.16 -6.43
C PRO A 69 -1.40 -27.22 -6.66
N SER A 70 -1.00 -27.07 -7.93
CA SER A 70 0.40 -27.00 -8.35
C SER A 70 0.64 -25.76 -9.21
N GLU A 71 1.89 -25.30 -9.23
CA GLU A 71 2.31 -24.15 -10.04
C GLU A 71 2.08 -24.42 -11.53
N GLU A 72 2.40 -25.63 -12.00
CA GLU A 72 2.24 -26.06 -13.39
C GLU A 72 0.77 -25.95 -13.82
N ALA A 73 -0.14 -26.53 -13.06
CA ALA A 73 -1.58 -26.51 -13.38
C ALA A 73 -2.15 -25.09 -13.33
N LEU A 74 -1.68 -24.26 -12.39
CA LEU A 74 -2.10 -22.84 -12.32
C LEU A 74 -1.61 -22.04 -13.53
N LEU A 75 -0.36 -22.21 -13.93
CA LEU A 75 0.21 -21.50 -15.09
C LEU A 75 -0.40 -21.95 -16.42
N GLU A 76 -0.70 -23.24 -16.56
CA GLU A 76 -1.45 -23.77 -17.71
C GLU A 76 -2.86 -23.18 -17.79
N LEU A 77 -3.58 -23.16 -16.68
CA LEU A 77 -4.90 -22.52 -16.58
C LEU A 77 -4.85 -21.04 -16.93
N ARG A 78 -3.88 -20.31 -16.36
CA ARG A 78 -3.67 -18.88 -16.62
C ARG A 78 -3.40 -18.62 -18.10
N ALA A 79 -2.57 -19.45 -18.74
CA ALA A 79 -2.27 -19.32 -20.17
C ALA A 79 -3.46 -19.67 -21.08
N ALA A 80 -4.35 -20.56 -20.63
CA ALA A 80 -5.54 -20.99 -21.38
C ALA A 80 -6.75 -20.06 -21.18
N THR A 81 -6.72 -19.16 -20.20
CA THR A 81 -7.84 -18.28 -19.85
C THR A 81 -7.57 -16.84 -20.34
N PRO A 82 -8.52 -16.16 -21.02
CA PRO A 82 -8.37 -14.75 -21.36
C PRO A 82 -8.04 -13.92 -20.11
N PRO A 83 -7.03 -13.02 -20.15
CA PRO A 83 -6.54 -12.28 -19.00
C PRO A 83 -7.62 -11.53 -18.22
N GLU A 84 -8.58 -10.93 -18.92
CA GLU A 84 -9.70 -10.21 -18.31
C GLU A 84 -10.67 -11.15 -17.57
N VAL A 85 -10.90 -12.34 -18.09
CA VAL A 85 -11.75 -13.35 -17.46
C VAL A 85 -11.07 -13.89 -16.21
N TYR A 86 -9.77 -14.16 -16.29
CA TYR A 86 -8.96 -14.65 -15.20
C TYR A 86 -8.88 -13.62 -14.06
N ALA A 87 -8.51 -12.39 -14.38
CA ALA A 87 -8.42 -11.32 -13.39
C ALA A 87 -9.77 -11.04 -12.73
N ARG A 88 -10.84 -10.84 -13.51
CA ARG A 88 -12.18 -10.57 -12.96
C ARG A 88 -12.63 -11.65 -11.98
N ARG A 89 -12.42 -12.93 -12.31
CA ARG A 89 -12.81 -14.03 -11.41
C ARG A 89 -12.10 -13.95 -10.05
N LEU A 90 -10.82 -13.56 -10.03
CA LEU A 90 -10.06 -13.39 -8.78
C LEU A 90 -10.54 -12.17 -7.98
N PHE A 91 -10.78 -11.04 -8.66
CA PHE A 91 -11.29 -9.83 -8.03
C PHE A 91 -12.73 -9.99 -7.52
N ASP A 92 -13.59 -10.73 -8.25
CA ASP A 92 -14.96 -11.05 -7.82
C ASP A 92 -14.95 -11.95 -6.58
N ALA A 93 -14.14 -13.02 -6.61
CA ALA A 93 -13.97 -13.92 -5.47
C ALA A 93 -13.33 -13.22 -4.25
N GLY A 94 -12.47 -12.25 -4.47
CA GLY A 94 -11.93 -11.36 -3.44
C GLY A 94 -12.95 -10.34 -2.91
N ASN A 95 -14.12 -10.19 -3.55
CA ASN A 95 -15.14 -9.19 -3.24
C ASN A 95 -14.57 -7.77 -3.08
N PHE A 96 -13.66 -7.40 -4.01
CA PHE A 96 -13.18 -6.01 -4.11
C PHE A 96 -14.25 -5.14 -4.72
N ARG A 97 -14.52 -3.98 -4.15
CA ARG A 97 -15.47 -3.00 -4.67
C ARG A 97 -14.80 -1.77 -5.25
N ALA A 98 -13.66 -1.37 -4.71
CA ALA A 98 -12.84 -0.28 -5.22
C ALA A 98 -11.36 -0.49 -4.90
N LEU A 99 -10.46 0.10 -5.70
CA LEU A 99 -9.02 0.05 -5.53
C LEU A 99 -8.44 1.47 -5.53
N LEU A 100 -7.51 1.76 -4.60
CA LEU A 100 -6.72 2.98 -4.62
C LEU A 100 -5.28 2.62 -5.02
N VAL A 101 -4.85 3.08 -6.19
CA VAL A 101 -3.61 2.66 -6.83
C VAL A 101 -2.53 3.70 -6.69
N ASP A 102 -1.40 3.34 -6.05
CA ASP A 102 -0.17 4.12 -6.11
C ASP A 102 0.46 4.01 -7.50
N THR A 103 0.36 5.10 -8.26
CA THR A 103 0.83 5.17 -9.65
C THR A 103 2.35 5.33 -9.79
N GLY A 104 3.08 5.51 -8.68
CA GLY A 104 4.53 5.67 -8.68
C GLY A 104 5.32 4.36 -8.84
N PHE A 105 4.66 3.21 -8.71
CA PHE A 105 5.24 1.89 -8.96
C PHE A 105 4.65 1.28 -10.24
N ARG A 106 4.89 1.95 -11.37
CA ARG A 106 4.39 1.53 -12.68
C ARG A 106 5.55 1.28 -13.64
N GLY A 107 5.65 0.06 -14.15
CA GLY A 107 6.52 -0.27 -15.27
C GLY A 107 5.89 0.11 -16.63
N PRO A 108 6.67 0.10 -17.72
CA PRO A 108 6.16 0.40 -19.06
C PRO A 108 5.09 -0.61 -19.52
N ASP A 109 5.16 -1.84 -19.01
CA ASP A 109 4.24 -2.93 -19.37
C ASP A 109 3.10 -3.09 -18.36
N SER A 110 2.74 -2.04 -17.64
CA SER A 110 1.64 -2.06 -16.67
C SER A 110 0.41 -1.33 -17.20
N TYR A 111 -0.77 -1.80 -16.83
CA TYR A 111 -2.02 -1.06 -17.07
C TYR A 111 -2.01 0.31 -16.41
N ASP A 112 -2.62 1.31 -17.02
CA ASP A 112 -2.96 2.52 -16.28
C ASP A 112 -4.23 2.33 -15.43
N THR A 113 -4.58 3.34 -14.62
CA THR A 113 -5.74 3.24 -13.73
C THR A 113 -7.06 3.08 -14.46
N HIS A 114 -7.20 3.71 -15.63
CA HIS A 114 -8.40 3.58 -16.46
C HIS A 114 -8.49 2.19 -17.08
N GLU A 115 -7.41 1.71 -17.69
CA GLU A 115 -7.32 0.37 -18.26
C GLU A 115 -7.53 -0.71 -17.18
N LEU A 116 -6.94 -0.53 -16.00
CA LEU A 116 -7.13 -1.44 -14.88
C LEU A 116 -8.60 -1.47 -14.44
N SER A 117 -9.25 -0.30 -14.34
CA SER A 117 -10.67 -0.21 -14.01
C SER A 117 -11.55 -0.96 -15.00
N GLN A 118 -11.27 -0.85 -16.30
CA GLN A 118 -11.97 -1.62 -17.33
C GLN A 118 -11.72 -3.12 -17.21
N LEU A 119 -10.45 -3.51 -16.96
CA LEU A 119 -10.06 -4.91 -16.80
C LEU A 119 -10.79 -5.57 -15.63
N VAL A 120 -10.77 -4.95 -14.46
CA VAL A 120 -11.34 -5.53 -13.22
C VAL A 120 -12.84 -5.22 -13.05
N GLY A 121 -13.40 -4.29 -13.82
CA GLY A 121 -14.82 -3.94 -13.81
C GLY A 121 -15.26 -3.20 -12.55
N ARG A 122 -14.38 -2.39 -11.95
CA ARG A 122 -14.65 -1.62 -10.71
C ARG A 122 -13.86 -0.31 -10.67
N PRO A 123 -14.30 0.66 -9.83
CA PRO A 123 -13.59 1.93 -9.65
C PRO A 123 -12.14 1.72 -9.23
N VAL A 124 -11.25 2.45 -9.88
CA VAL A 124 -9.82 2.51 -9.57
C VAL A 124 -9.44 3.98 -9.45
N GLU A 125 -9.07 4.40 -8.27
CA GLU A 125 -8.72 5.78 -7.94
C GLU A 125 -7.21 5.95 -7.83
N THR A 126 -6.73 7.17 -8.00
CA THR A 126 -5.30 7.48 -8.09
C THR A 126 -4.73 7.97 -6.75
N ILE A 127 -3.63 7.35 -6.34
CA ILE A 127 -2.70 7.86 -5.31
C ILE A 127 -1.44 8.34 -6.02
N ILE A 128 -1.00 9.58 -5.76
CA ILE A 128 0.25 10.12 -6.30
C ILE A 128 1.41 9.80 -5.37
N ARG A 129 2.48 9.17 -5.91
CA ARG A 129 3.74 9.00 -5.19
C ARG A 129 4.56 10.29 -5.25
N LEU A 130 4.76 10.90 -4.08
CA LEU A 130 5.42 12.19 -3.94
C LEU A 130 6.85 12.20 -4.47
N GLU A 131 7.66 11.20 -4.10
CA GLU A 131 9.06 11.14 -4.54
C GLU A 131 9.17 11.01 -6.06
N THR A 132 8.31 10.23 -6.70
CA THR A 132 8.29 10.11 -8.17
C THR A 132 7.92 11.44 -8.82
N LEU A 133 6.92 12.16 -8.30
CA LEU A 133 6.56 13.49 -8.76
C LEU A 133 7.72 14.48 -8.57
N MET A 134 8.32 14.52 -7.38
CA MET A 134 9.46 15.38 -7.07
C MET A 134 10.66 15.11 -8.00
N GLU A 135 10.99 13.84 -8.25
CA GLU A 135 12.06 13.43 -9.16
C GLU A 135 11.83 13.91 -10.61
N GLN A 136 10.58 13.83 -11.08
CA GLN A 136 10.19 14.36 -12.39
C GLN A 136 10.32 15.89 -12.46
N LEU A 137 9.87 16.60 -11.42
CA LEU A 137 9.96 18.05 -11.32
C LEU A 137 11.41 18.53 -11.23
N ILE A 138 12.28 17.84 -10.47
CA ILE A 138 13.72 18.11 -10.42
C ILE A 138 14.34 17.96 -11.81
N ALA A 139 13.99 16.91 -12.55
CA ALA A 139 14.50 16.70 -13.89
C ALA A 139 14.04 17.80 -14.88
N ALA A 140 12.80 18.27 -14.76
CA ALA A 140 12.22 19.27 -15.66
C ALA A 140 12.64 20.72 -15.36
N SER A 141 12.85 21.08 -14.08
CA SER A 141 13.05 22.47 -13.65
C SER A 141 14.50 22.94 -13.80
N VAL A 142 14.70 24.26 -13.93
CA VAL A 142 16.03 24.90 -14.00
C VAL A 142 16.52 25.35 -12.63
N THR A 143 15.62 25.82 -11.78
CA THR A 143 15.90 26.30 -10.42
C THR A 143 15.12 25.52 -9.39
N PHE A 144 15.59 25.51 -8.14
CA PHE A 144 14.88 24.87 -7.05
C PHE A 144 13.52 25.52 -6.75
N GLY A 145 13.42 26.86 -6.87
CA GLY A 145 12.15 27.56 -6.74
C GLY A 145 11.09 27.10 -7.75
N GLN A 146 11.51 26.80 -8.99
CA GLN A 146 10.57 26.21 -9.98
C GLN A 146 10.10 24.81 -9.58
N VAL A 147 10.94 24.01 -8.91
CA VAL A 147 10.53 22.69 -8.39
C VAL A 147 9.45 22.86 -7.33
N GLU A 148 9.65 23.75 -6.36
CA GLU A 148 8.67 24.03 -5.31
C GLU A 148 7.35 24.56 -5.89
N ASP A 149 7.41 25.58 -6.76
CA ASP A 149 6.23 26.18 -7.38
C ASP A 149 5.42 25.15 -8.17
N ALA A 150 6.10 24.30 -8.93
CA ALA A 150 5.47 23.23 -9.71
C ALA A 150 4.85 22.14 -8.80
N LEU A 151 5.54 21.75 -7.74
CA LEU A 151 5.00 20.78 -6.76
C LEU A 151 3.72 21.32 -6.12
N ARG A 152 3.74 22.56 -5.63
CA ARG A 152 2.54 23.21 -5.07
C ARG A 152 1.41 23.29 -6.10
N ALA A 153 1.70 23.66 -7.34
CA ALA A 153 0.69 23.75 -8.41
C ALA A 153 0.04 22.40 -8.71
N GLU A 154 0.85 21.33 -8.85
CA GLU A 154 0.32 19.98 -9.10
C GLU A 154 -0.56 19.47 -7.95
N LEU A 155 -0.14 19.68 -6.70
CA LEU A 155 -0.89 19.18 -5.54
C LEU A 155 -2.18 19.97 -5.28
N ARG A 156 -2.22 21.29 -5.56
CA ARG A 156 -3.45 22.11 -5.44
C ARG A 156 -4.58 21.65 -6.36
N ILE A 157 -4.25 21.11 -7.53
CA ILE A 157 -5.26 20.64 -8.49
C ILE A 157 -5.47 19.14 -8.43
N ALA A 158 -4.73 18.40 -7.59
CA ALA A 158 -4.74 16.95 -7.54
C ALA A 158 -6.16 16.39 -7.31
N ARG A 159 -6.87 16.89 -6.29
CA ARG A 159 -8.24 16.44 -6.00
C ARG A 159 -9.21 16.70 -7.16
N ALA A 160 -9.11 17.84 -7.83
CA ALA A 160 -9.94 18.15 -9.00
C ALA A 160 -9.65 17.24 -10.21
N ARG A 161 -8.48 16.59 -10.23
CA ARG A 161 -8.09 15.59 -11.24
C ARG A 161 -8.40 14.14 -10.81
N GLY A 162 -9.16 13.94 -9.74
CA GLY A 162 -9.55 12.61 -9.25
C GLY A 162 -8.49 11.92 -8.40
N VAL A 163 -7.47 12.64 -7.91
CA VAL A 163 -6.51 12.09 -6.95
C VAL A 163 -7.16 12.06 -5.56
N VAL A 164 -7.17 10.89 -4.92
CA VAL A 164 -7.81 10.68 -3.62
C VAL A 164 -6.84 10.69 -2.45
N GLY A 165 -5.53 10.58 -2.71
CA GLY A 165 -4.50 10.60 -1.68
C GLY A 165 -3.10 10.72 -2.26
N LEU A 166 -2.13 10.90 -1.37
CA LEU A 166 -0.71 10.98 -1.69
C LEU A 166 0.04 9.83 -1.00
N LYS A 167 1.19 9.44 -1.53
CA LYS A 167 2.06 8.39 -0.96
C LYS A 167 3.48 8.89 -0.84
N SER A 168 4.12 8.68 0.31
CA SER A 168 5.55 8.86 0.50
C SER A 168 6.27 7.53 0.70
N ILE A 169 7.42 7.40 0.06
CA ILE A 169 8.37 6.30 0.21
C ILE A 169 9.68 6.77 0.84
N ALA A 170 9.62 7.79 1.70
CA ALA A 170 10.79 8.33 2.39
C ALA A 170 11.58 7.25 3.17
N ALA A 171 10.91 6.17 3.62
CA ALA A 171 11.56 5.00 4.22
C ALA A 171 12.69 4.43 3.33
N TYR A 172 12.47 4.38 2.01
CA TYR A 172 13.45 3.93 1.02
C TYR A 172 14.43 5.02 0.56
N ARG A 173 14.31 6.23 1.07
CA ARG A 173 15.09 7.42 0.69
C ARG A 173 15.93 7.97 1.85
N GLY A 174 16.33 7.11 2.77
CA GLY A 174 17.13 7.46 3.94
C GLY A 174 16.34 7.57 5.25
N GLY A 175 15.08 7.11 5.26
CA GLY A 175 14.31 6.90 6.48
C GLY A 175 13.23 7.95 6.76
N LEU A 176 12.46 7.68 7.82
CA LEU A 176 11.27 8.41 8.20
C LEU A 176 11.53 9.62 9.12
N HIS A 177 12.78 9.84 9.52
CA HIS A 177 13.15 10.98 10.37
C HIS A 177 13.24 12.28 9.55
N VAL A 178 12.08 12.83 9.18
CA VAL A 178 11.96 14.05 8.38
C VAL A 178 12.21 15.28 9.28
N GLN A 179 13.21 16.09 8.91
CA GLN A 179 13.62 17.27 9.66
C GLN A 179 13.16 18.57 8.97
N PRO A 180 12.90 19.65 9.72
CA PRO A 180 12.75 20.96 9.13
C PRO A 180 14.05 21.35 8.38
N ARG A 181 13.88 21.80 7.14
CA ARG A 181 14.97 22.33 6.29
C ARG A 181 14.57 23.69 5.76
N SER A 182 15.54 24.60 5.58
CA SER A 182 15.25 25.85 4.93
C SER A 182 15.32 25.71 3.41
N PHE A 183 14.69 26.66 2.70
CA PHE A 183 14.76 26.77 1.26
C PHE A 183 16.22 26.85 0.78
N GLU A 184 17.07 27.64 1.47
CA GLU A 184 18.47 27.83 1.12
C GLU A 184 19.26 26.51 1.22
N GLN A 185 18.99 25.68 2.24
CA GLN A 185 19.63 24.37 2.39
C GLN A 185 19.27 23.45 1.22
N ALA A 186 17.98 23.38 0.87
CA ALA A 186 17.51 22.56 -0.25
C ALA A 186 18.02 23.09 -1.61
N ALA A 187 17.96 24.41 -1.81
CA ALA A 187 18.46 25.06 -3.03
C ALA A 187 19.97 24.85 -3.22
N ALA A 188 20.75 24.81 -2.14
CA ALA A 188 22.20 24.55 -2.20
C ALA A 188 22.51 23.10 -2.64
N ALA A 189 21.65 22.12 -2.30
CA ALA A 189 21.81 20.72 -2.71
C ALA A 189 21.28 20.43 -4.12
N PHE A 190 20.35 21.22 -4.63
CA PHE A 190 19.66 21.01 -5.91
C PHE A 190 20.58 20.85 -7.13
N PRO A 191 21.70 21.63 -7.32
CA PRO A 191 22.56 21.50 -8.49
C PRO A 191 23.13 20.09 -8.69
N ALA A 192 23.49 19.38 -7.62
CA ALA A 192 23.99 18.02 -7.69
C ALA A 192 22.92 17.02 -8.19
N LEU A 193 21.67 17.18 -7.72
CA LEU A 193 20.54 16.38 -8.19
C LEU A 193 20.23 16.66 -9.66
N LYS A 194 20.27 17.94 -10.06
CA LYS A 194 20.06 18.35 -11.45
C LYS A 194 21.13 17.80 -12.39
N GLU A 195 22.39 17.82 -11.98
CA GLU A 195 23.48 17.22 -12.78
C GLU A 195 23.29 15.70 -12.90
N THR A 196 22.85 15.01 -11.83
CA THR A 196 22.53 13.59 -11.86
C THR A 196 21.39 13.30 -12.85
N ALA A 197 20.31 14.08 -12.81
CA ALA A 197 19.19 13.95 -13.73
C ALA A 197 19.62 14.17 -15.19
N ARG A 198 20.47 15.19 -15.44
CA ARG A 198 21.02 15.49 -16.77
C ARG A 198 21.89 14.35 -17.30
N ARG A 199 22.74 13.76 -16.44
CA ARG A 199 23.71 12.72 -16.82
C ARG A 199 23.06 11.36 -17.08
N TYR A 200 22.05 10.98 -16.27
CA TYR A 200 21.48 9.63 -16.27
C TYR A 200 20.02 9.59 -16.76
N GLY A 201 19.44 10.73 -17.17
CA GLY A 201 18.03 10.83 -17.58
C GLY A 201 17.03 10.66 -16.43
N ARG A 202 17.52 10.43 -15.22
CA ARG A 202 16.70 10.24 -14.00
C ARG A 202 17.48 10.66 -12.76
N VAL A 203 16.77 10.94 -11.69
CA VAL A 203 17.33 11.16 -10.36
C VAL A 203 16.59 10.28 -9.36
N ARG A 204 17.30 9.73 -8.38
CA ARG A 204 16.71 9.10 -7.19
C ARG A 204 16.85 10.11 -6.05
N LEU A 205 15.74 10.65 -5.58
CA LEU A 205 15.74 11.69 -4.56
C LEU A 205 15.98 11.07 -3.17
N ALA A 206 17.24 11.07 -2.74
CA ALA A 206 17.66 10.62 -1.41
C ALA A 206 18.42 11.72 -0.63
N ASP A 207 18.69 12.88 -1.23
CA ASP A 207 19.26 14.03 -0.53
C ASP A 207 18.26 14.56 0.51
N ARG A 208 18.67 14.53 1.78
CA ARG A 208 17.79 14.85 2.90
C ARG A 208 17.42 16.32 2.99
N ALA A 209 18.25 17.23 2.47
CA ALA A 209 17.90 18.66 2.47
C ALA A 209 16.75 18.93 1.51
N VAL A 210 16.79 18.33 0.32
CA VAL A 210 15.76 18.50 -0.71
C VAL A 210 14.50 17.67 -0.36
N LEU A 211 14.68 16.39 -0.01
CA LEU A 211 13.55 15.51 0.29
C LEU A 211 12.73 16.02 1.48
N ASP A 212 13.39 16.30 2.60
CA ASP A 212 12.71 16.76 3.82
C ASP A 212 11.96 18.08 3.58
N TYR A 213 12.58 19.01 2.83
CA TYR A 213 11.94 20.27 2.49
C TYR A 213 10.70 20.06 1.62
N LEU A 214 10.84 19.36 0.48
CA LEU A 214 9.73 19.16 -0.46
C LEU A 214 8.62 18.31 0.14
N LEU A 215 8.95 17.33 1.01
CA LEU A 215 7.94 16.53 1.71
C LEU A 215 7.10 17.40 2.65
N ARG A 216 7.72 18.34 3.38
CA ARG A 216 6.97 19.29 4.22
C ARG A 216 6.10 20.23 3.38
N VAL A 217 6.61 20.73 2.25
CA VAL A 217 5.80 21.49 1.28
C VAL A 217 4.59 20.66 0.80
N ALA A 218 4.80 19.38 0.49
CA ALA A 218 3.70 18.51 0.07
C ALA A 218 2.67 18.29 1.18
N LEU A 219 3.09 18.16 2.44
CA LEU A 219 2.18 18.06 3.60
C LEU A 219 1.36 19.34 3.82
N GLU A 220 1.94 20.52 3.58
CA GLU A 220 1.19 21.79 3.63
C GLU A 220 0.07 21.83 2.58
N GLU A 221 0.37 21.44 1.34
CA GLU A 221 -0.63 21.38 0.27
C GLU A 221 -1.66 20.25 0.51
N ALA A 222 -1.25 19.12 1.07
CA ALA A 222 -2.14 18.02 1.46
C ALA A 222 -3.13 18.48 2.54
N ALA A 223 -2.67 19.26 3.55
CA ALA A 223 -3.53 19.82 4.58
C ALA A 223 -4.59 20.79 3.99
N ALA A 224 -4.20 21.59 2.99
CA ALA A 224 -5.09 22.54 2.31
C ALA A 224 -6.11 21.83 1.40
N ALA A 225 -5.71 20.72 0.78
CA ALA A 225 -6.55 19.94 -0.12
C ALA A 225 -7.34 18.81 0.59
N GLU A 226 -7.15 18.64 1.90
CA GLU A 226 -7.72 17.56 2.72
C GLU A 226 -7.40 16.16 2.16
N LEU A 227 -6.19 15.99 1.59
CA LEU A 227 -5.73 14.72 1.04
C LEU A 227 -5.01 13.89 2.10
N PRO A 228 -5.41 12.63 2.33
CA PRO A 228 -4.62 11.69 3.14
C PRO A 228 -3.24 11.45 2.53
N VAL A 229 -2.23 11.32 3.40
CA VAL A 229 -0.87 11.01 2.98
C VAL A 229 -0.45 9.67 3.57
N GLN A 230 -0.26 8.70 2.69
CA GLN A 230 0.24 7.37 3.02
C GLN A 230 1.75 7.42 3.16
N PHE A 231 2.27 6.82 4.22
CA PHE A 231 3.70 6.63 4.43
C PHE A 231 4.03 5.16 4.40
N HIS A 232 4.94 4.76 3.51
CA HIS A 232 5.56 3.45 3.64
C HIS A 232 6.33 3.42 4.95
N VAL A 233 5.99 2.49 5.83
CA VAL A 233 6.73 2.24 7.07
C VAL A 233 7.08 0.76 7.19
N ALA A 234 8.13 0.44 7.96
CA ALA A 234 8.48 -0.92 8.31
C ALA A 234 8.86 -1.83 7.13
N PHE A 235 8.19 -2.98 6.96
CA PHE A 235 8.51 -4.04 6.02
C PHE A 235 8.36 -3.59 4.55
N GLY A 236 9.31 -3.99 3.71
CA GLY A 236 9.36 -3.73 2.29
C GLY A 236 10.49 -4.52 1.63
N ASP A 237 10.94 -4.07 0.46
CA ASP A 237 12.05 -4.68 -0.27
C ASP A 237 13.41 -4.42 0.40
N ASP A 238 14.48 -4.93 -0.21
CA ASP A 238 15.86 -4.85 0.31
C ASP A 238 16.48 -3.44 0.33
N ASP A 239 15.80 -2.44 -0.23
CA ASP A 239 16.14 -1.02 -0.07
C ASP A 239 15.70 -0.47 1.32
N ALA A 240 14.83 -1.17 2.04
CA ALA A 240 14.31 -0.73 3.34
C ALA A 240 15.26 -1.09 4.49
N ASP A 241 15.81 -0.09 5.19
CA ASP A 241 16.40 -0.29 6.51
C ASP A 241 15.32 -0.17 7.59
N LEU A 242 14.92 -1.30 8.17
CA LEU A 242 13.87 -1.33 9.19
C LEU A 242 14.13 -0.40 10.37
N ARG A 243 15.39 -0.12 10.73
CA ARG A 243 15.74 0.80 11.83
C ARG A 243 15.29 2.23 11.52
N SER A 244 15.44 2.66 10.26
CA SER A 244 15.05 3.99 9.79
C SER A 244 13.61 4.03 9.23
N ALA A 245 13.02 2.86 8.97
CA ALA A 245 11.63 2.70 8.54
C ALA A 245 10.65 2.48 9.72
N ASN A 246 11.12 2.53 10.97
CA ASN A 246 10.26 2.44 12.15
C ASN A 246 9.31 3.66 12.21
N PRO A 247 7.98 3.45 12.33
CA PRO A 247 6.99 4.54 12.31
C PRO A 247 7.18 5.57 13.42
N LEU A 248 7.82 5.24 14.55
CA LEU A 248 8.14 6.19 15.61
C LEU A 248 9.02 7.35 15.14
N GLN A 249 9.78 7.17 14.05
CA GLN A 249 10.59 8.22 13.44
C GLN A 249 9.73 9.38 12.86
N LEU A 250 8.47 9.14 12.55
CA LEU A 250 7.53 10.16 12.07
C LEU A 250 7.07 11.14 13.16
N ARG A 251 7.38 10.87 14.43
CA ARG A 251 6.88 11.66 15.57
C ARG A 251 7.05 13.17 15.38
N ALA A 252 8.16 13.62 14.82
CA ALA A 252 8.41 15.05 14.60
C ALA A 252 7.36 15.69 13.68
N LEU A 253 6.89 14.98 12.64
CA LEU A 253 5.81 15.43 11.77
C LEU A 253 4.45 15.37 12.49
N LEU A 254 4.20 14.29 13.25
CA LEU A 254 2.90 14.07 13.90
C LEU A 254 2.59 15.07 15.02
N VAL A 255 3.61 15.65 15.67
CA VAL A 255 3.42 16.70 16.71
C VAL A 255 3.43 18.10 16.16
N ASP A 256 3.80 18.30 14.90
CA ASP A 256 3.83 19.62 14.26
C ASP A 256 2.41 20.11 13.99
N GLU A 257 2.05 21.26 14.58
CA GLU A 257 0.71 21.85 14.44
C GLU A 257 0.34 22.17 12.99
N ALA A 258 1.33 22.44 12.13
CA ALA A 258 1.10 22.70 10.71
C ALA A 258 0.47 21.49 9.98
N PHE A 259 0.71 20.26 10.48
CA PHE A 259 0.27 19.03 9.84
C PHE A 259 -0.88 18.32 10.59
N ARG A 260 -1.45 18.91 11.64
CA ARG A 260 -2.55 18.31 12.40
C ARG A 260 -3.80 18.00 11.58
N ARG A 261 -3.96 18.65 10.44
CA ARG A 261 -5.09 18.44 9.52
C ARG A 261 -4.80 17.39 8.45
N VAL A 262 -3.56 16.93 8.30
CA VAL A 262 -3.20 15.89 7.36
C VAL A 262 -3.55 14.53 7.96
N PRO A 263 -4.41 13.73 7.35
CA PRO A 263 -4.53 12.34 7.75
C PRO A 263 -3.28 11.56 7.33
N PHE A 264 -2.49 11.11 8.31
CA PHE A 264 -1.32 10.24 8.09
C PHE A 264 -1.78 8.79 8.10
N VAL A 265 -1.49 8.07 7.04
CA VAL A 265 -1.78 6.63 6.94
C VAL A 265 -0.46 5.86 6.93
N LEU A 266 -0.18 5.14 8.01
CA LEU A 266 1.02 4.33 8.16
C LEU A 266 0.75 2.97 7.52
N LEU A 267 1.40 2.69 6.39
CA LEU A 267 1.18 1.46 5.63
C LEU A 267 2.07 0.32 6.13
N HIS A 268 1.57 -0.90 5.98
CA HIS A 268 2.29 -2.15 6.23
C HIS A 268 2.52 -2.44 7.71
N CYS A 269 3.14 -1.55 8.43
CA CYS A 269 3.43 -1.55 9.88
C CYS A 269 4.21 -2.77 10.42
N TYR A 270 4.27 -3.92 9.74
CA TYR A 270 4.98 -5.11 10.19
C TYR A 270 6.51 -4.92 10.08
N PRO A 271 7.33 -5.24 11.11
CA PRO A 271 7.00 -5.85 12.40
C PRO A 271 6.64 -4.83 13.51
N TYR A 272 6.52 -3.54 13.21
CA TYR A 272 6.29 -2.45 14.17
C TYR A 272 4.80 -2.13 14.37
N VAL A 273 3.94 -3.16 14.34
CA VAL A 273 2.47 -2.98 14.40
C VAL A 273 2.05 -2.33 15.71
N ARG A 274 2.68 -2.70 16.85
CA ARG A 274 2.39 -2.10 18.17
C ARG A 274 2.80 -0.64 18.25
N GLU A 275 3.96 -0.29 17.69
CA GLU A 275 4.43 1.10 17.61
C GLU A 275 3.50 1.96 16.76
N ALA A 276 3.03 1.43 15.63
CA ALA A 276 2.05 2.11 14.79
C ALA A 276 0.69 2.24 15.50
N GLY A 277 0.23 1.18 16.17
CA GLY A 277 -0.97 1.19 17.02
C GLY A 277 -0.90 2.22 18.14
N TYR A 278 0.26 2.35 18.78
CA TYR A 278 0.52 3.39 19.76
C TYR A 278 0.37 4.80 19.18
N LEU A 279 0.93 5.05 17.99
CA LEU A 279 0.78 6.35 17.32
C LEU A 279 -0.67 6.63 16.95
N ALA A 280 -1.40 5.61 16.45
CA ALA A 280 -2.81 5.74 16.14
C ALA A 280 -3.67 6.01 17.38
N ALA A 281 -3.33 5.44 18.53
CA ALA A 281 -4.02 5.71 19.80
C ALA A 281 -3.82 7.15 20.29
N LEU A 282 -2.63 7.74 20.06
CA LEU A 282 -2.29 9.06 20.57
C LEU A 282 -2.72 10.21 19.65
N TYR A 283 -2.64 10.04 18.34
CA TYR A 283 -2.82 11.12 17.37
C TYR A 283 -4.10 10.92 16.55
N ALA A 284 -5.06 11.83 16.68
CA ALA A 284 -6.37 11.73 16.05
C ALA A 284 -6.30 11.60 14.51
N HIS A 285 -5.27 12.15 13.89
CA HIS A 285 -5.05 12.19 12.45
C HIS A 285 -4.14 11.05 11.93
N VAL A 286 -3.82 10.03 12.77
CA VAL A 286 -3.01 8.87 12.37
C VAL A 286 -3.89 7.65 12.20
N PHE A 287 -3.77 6.98 11.06
CA PHE A 287 -4.41 5.72 10.67
C PHE A 287 -3.33 4.70 10.35
N ILE A 288 -3.65 3.42 10.46
CA ILE A 288 -2.69 2.32 10.23
C ILE A 288 -3.31 1.22 9.38
N ASP A 289 -2.46 0.42 8.73
CA ASP A 289 -2.83 -0.85 8.14
C ASP A 289 -1.75 -1.92 8.40
N VAL A 290 -2.03 -3.14 7.97
CA VAL A 290 -1.10 -4.28 7.99
C VAL A 290 -0.95 -4.86 6.58
N SER A 291 -1.15 -4.04 5.53
CA SER A 291 -0.94 -4.41 4.13
C SER A 291 0.47 -4.95 3.88
N LEU A 292 0.74 -5.57 2.76
CA LEU A 292 1.97 -6.29 2.45
C LEU A 292 2.21 -7.48 3.39
N ALA A 293 2.12 -7.30 4.73
CA ALA A 293 2.20 -8.39 5.67
C ALA A 293 1.01 -9.36 5.55
N VAL A 294 -0.21 -8.85 5.24
CA VAL A 294 -1.43 -9.67 5.11
C VAL A 294 -1.25 -10.82 4.11
N PRO A 295 -0.83 -10.60 2.84
CA PRO A 295 -0.55 -11.73 1.96
C PRO A 295 0.68 -12.53 2.39
N LEU A 296 1.82 -11.87 2.61
CA LEU A 296 3.12 -12.53 2.71
C LEU A 296 3.32 -13.35 4.00
N THR A 297 2.72 -12.96 5.10
CA THR A 297 2.79 -13.73 6.36
C THR A 297 1.77 -14.86 6.43
N ALA A 298 0.80 -14.91 5.50
CA ALA A 298 -0.27 -15.91 5.45
C ALA A 298 -0.97 -16.11 6.82
N HIS A 299 -0.62 -17.16 7.56
CA HIS A 299 -1.18 -17.44 8.89
C HIS A 299 -0.78 -16.42 9.96
N GLY A 300 0.32 -15.70 9.76
CA GLY A 300 0.81 -14.67 10.70
C GLY A 300 -0.02 -13.38 10.67
N CYS A 301 -0.88 -13.17 9.66
CA CYS A 301 -1.69 -11.95 9.59
C CYS A 301 -2.67 -11.81 10.76
N THR A 302 -3.13 -12.90 11.38
CA THR A 302 -3.94 -12.88 12.62
C THR A 302 -3.20 -12.20 13.76
N ALA A 303 -1.90 -12.48 13.93
CA ALA A 303 -1.07 -11.82 14.93
C ALA A 303 -0.94 -10.31 14.65
N ALA A 304 -0.73 -9.93 13.39
CA ALA A 304 -0.65 -8.53 13.01
C ALA A 304 -1.96 -7.75 13.29
N PHE A 305 -3.12 -8.32 12.99
CA PHE A 305 -4.41 -7.72 13.36
C PHE A 305 -4.60 -7.68 14.89
N THR A 306 -4.17 -8.71 15.61
CA THR A 306 -4.23 -8.73 17.08
C THR A 306 -3.42 -7.57 17.66
N GLU A 307 -2.16 -7.41 17.23
CA GLU A 307 -1.27 -6.34 17.68
C GLU A 307 -1.80 -4.94 17.31
N ALA A 308 -2.40 -4.79 16.14
CA ALA A 308 -3.02 -3.52 15.73
C ALA A 308 -4.17 -3.14 16.66
N LEU A 309 -5.05 -4.09 16.97
CA LEU A 309 -6.24 -3.88 17.82
C LEU A 309 -5.93 -3.78 19.32
N GLU A 310 -4.68 -4.03 19.78
CA GLU A 310 -4.30 -3.83 21.17
C GLU A 310 -4.44 -2.36 21.60
N LEU A 311 -4.12 -1.41 20.72
CA LEU A 311 -4.13 0.02 21.03
C LEU A 311 -4.90 0.86 20.02
N ALA A 312 -4.80 0.56 18.72
CA ALA A 312 -5.47 1.37 17.70
C ALA A 312 -7.00 1.23 17.79
N PRO A 313 -7.74 2.35 17.79
CA PRO A 313 -9.19 2.28 17.64
C PRO A 313 -9.58 1.58 16.33
N ILE A 314 -10.64 0.75 16.37
CA ILE A 314 -11.18 0.05 15.17
C ILE A 314 -11.39 1.03 14.00
N SER A 315 -11.87 2.25 14.29
CA SER A 315 -12.11 3.30 13.30
C SER A 315 -10.85 3.84 12.61
N LYS A 316 -9.67 3.42 13.03
CA LYS A 316 -8.37 3.86 12.51
C LYS A 316 -7.55 2.74 11.88
N LEU A 317 -8.05 1.52 11.92
CA LEU A 317 -7.46 0.38 11.23
C LEU A 317 -8.11 0.28 9.85
N LEU A 318 -7.27 0.25 8.81
CA LEU A 318 -7.67 0.16 7.41
C LEU A 318 -7.26 -1.19 6.83
N PHE A 319 -7.80 -1.54 5.67
CA PHE A 319 -7.45 -2.76 4.95
C PHE A 319 -6.88 -2.45 3.58
N ALA A 320 -5.71 -3.01 3.28
CA ALA A 320 -5.12 -3.02 1.96
C ALA A 320 -4.35 -4.32 1.72
N THR A 321 -4.10 -4.62 0.45
CA THR A 321 -3.30 -5.78 0.08
C THR A 321 -1.83 -5.43 -0.18
N ASP A 322 -1.55 -4.23 -0.66
CA ASP A 322 -0.29 -3.85 -1.30
C ASP A 322 0.05 -4.76 -2.49
N ALA A 323 -0.97 -5.39 -3.08
CA ALA A 323 -0.77 -6.29 -4.20
C ALA A 323 -0.39 -5.54 -5.47
N HIS A 324 0.39 -6.20 -6.32
CA HIS A 324 0.91 -5.64 -7.56
C HIS A 324 1.05 -6.70 -8.66
N SER A 325 1.21 -6.27 -9.89
CA SER A 325 1.66 -7.06 -11.04
C SER A 325 0.79 -8.25 -11.42
N VAL A 326 0.34 -9.07 -10.48
CA VAL A 326 -0.41 -10.30 -10.74
C VAL A 326 -1.69 -10.37 -9.90
N PRO A 327 -2.85 -10.77 -10.48
CA PRO A 327 -4.13 -10.72 -9.78
C PRO A 327 -4.25 -11.75 -8.64
N GLU A 328 -3.40 -12.78 -8.64
CA GLU A 328 -3.33 -13.79 -7.57
C GLU A 328 -2.94 -13.17 -6.22
N LEU A 329 -2.08 -12.14 -6.21
CA LEU A 329 -1.70 -11.42 -4.98
C LEU A 329 -2.90 -10.71 -4.35
N PHE A 330 -3.74 -10.06 -5.15
CA PHE A 330 -4.96 -9.40 -4.67
C PHE A 330 -5.90 -10.40 -4.02
N TYR A 331 -6.18 -11.52 -4.71
CA TYR A 331 -7.07 -12.56 -4.19
C TYR A 331 -6.52 -13.19 -2.90
N ALA A 332 -5.22 -13.53 -2.89
CA ALA A 332 -4.57 -14.08 -1.70
C ALA A 332 -4.60 -13.09 -0.53
N GLY A 333 -4.32 -11.81 -0.78
CA GLY A 333 -4.41 -10.75 0.22
C GLY A 333 -5.81 -10.62 0.81
N ALA A 334 -6.85 -10.56 -0.03
CA ALA A 334 -8.24 -10.50 0.42
C ALA A 334 -8.62 -11.72 1.26
N LEU A 335 -8.25 -12.91 0.81
CA LEU A 335 -8.63 -14.16 1.48
C LEU A 335 -7.90 -14.35 2.81
N HIS A 336 -6.60 -14.09 2.84
CA HIS A 336 -5.79 -14.21 4.06
C HIS A 336 -6.18 -13.12 5.07
N GLY A 337 -6.39 -11.89 4.60
CA GLY A 337 -6.81 -10.79 5.44
C GLY A 337 -8.16 -11.05 6.13
N ARG A 338 -9.17 -11.50 5.36
CA ARG A 338 -10.47 -11.88 5.96
C ARG A 338 -10.33 -13.00 6.97
N ARG A 339 -9.54 -14.05 6.66
CA ARG A 339 -9.32 -15.16 7.60
C ARG A 339 -8.65 -14.69 8.89
N GLY A 340 -7.61 -13.87 8.77
CA GLY A 340 -6.90 -13.33 9.93
C GLY A 340 -7.79 -12.42 10.78
N LEU A 341 -8.55 -11.55 10.12
CA LEU A 341 -9.50 -10.65 10.79
C LEU A 341 -10.63 -11.42 11.46
N ALA A 342 -11.23 -12.40 10.77
CA ALA A 342 -12.29 -13.25 11.35
C ALA A 342 -11.80 -13.97 12.60
N GLN A 343 -10.59 -14.55 12.56
CA GLN A 343 -10.04 -15.28 13.70
C GLN A 343 -9.85 -14.42 14.95
N ILE A 344 -9.39 -13.17 14.80
CA ILE A 344 -9.27 -12.28 15.95
C ILE A 344 -10.64 -11.80 16.44
N LEU A 345 -11.57 -11.49 15.53
CA LEU A 345 -12.93 -11.07 15.91
C LEU A 345 -13.69 -12.19 16.60
N ASP A 346 -13.61 -13.44 16.11
CA ASP A 346 -14.16 -14.63 16.78
C ASP A 346 -13.62 -14.74 18.22
N ARG A 347 -12.31 -14.59 18.38
CA ARG A 347 -11.69 -14.65 19.70
C ARG A 347 -12.19 -13.55 20.63
N LEU A 348 -12.34 -12.31 20.12
CA LEU A 348 -12.87 -11.21 20.93
C LEU A 348 -14.33 -11.43 21.34
N VAL A 349 -15.10 -12.15 20.53
CA VAL A 349 -16.48 -12.57 20.89
C VAL A 349 -16.45 -13.71 21.90
N ASP A 350 -15.62 -14.72 21.71
CA ASP A 350 -15.48 -15.85 22.62
C ASP A 350 -14.99 -15.42 24.01
N ASP A 351 -14.13 -14.40 24.07
CA ASP A 351 -13.60 -13.81 25.33
C ASP A 351 -14.57 -12.76 25.95
N ASP A 352 -15.80 -12.60 25.40
CA ASP A 352 -16.84 -11.64 25.84
C ASP A 352 -16.37 -10.16 25.83
N ILE A 353 -15.40 -9.82 24.96
CA ILE A 353 -14.89 -8.45 24.77
C ILE A 353 -15.80 -7.69 23.79
N LEU A 354 -16.27 -8.37 22.72
CA LEU A 354 -17.24 -7.86 21.75
C LEU A 354 -18.43 -8.80 21.67
N ASN A 355 -19.62 -8.27 21.35
CA ASN A 355 -20.70 -9.13 20.89
C ASN A 355 -20.61 -9.35 19.36
N ALA A 356 -21.37 -10.30 18.81
CA ALA A 356 -21.35 -10.64 17.39
C ALA A 356 -21.64 -9.43 16.48
N ALA A 357 -22.61 -8.59 16.83
CA ALA A 357 -22.95 -7.41 16.05
C ALA A 357 -21.81 -6.37 16.04
N GLN A 358 -21.10 -6.21 17.16
CA GLN A 358 -19.93 -5.34 17.23
C GLN A 358 -18.75 -5.88 16.40
N ALA A 359 -18.58 -7.21 16.36
CA ALA A 359 -17.55 -7.85 15.56
C ALA A 359 -17.83 -7.70 14.03
N GLU A 360 -19.09 -7.86 13.60
CA GLU A 360 -19.51 -7.61 12.22
C GLU A 360 -19.32 -6.14 11.84
N ASP A 361 -19.74 -5.20 12.70
CA ASP A 361 -19.54 -3.77 12.49
C ASP A 361 -18.05 -3.38 12.39
N ALA A 362 -17.20 -3.99 13.24
CA ALA A 362 -15.75 -3.81 13.18
C ALA A 362 -15.16 -4.34 11.88
N ALA A 363 -15.60 -5.50 11.40
CA ALA A 363 -15.13 -6.06 10.14
C ALA A 363 -15.50 -5.16 8.95
N GLU A 364 -16.75 -4.68 8.89
CA GLU A 364 -17.20 -3.75 7.85
C GLU A 364 -16.45 -2.42 7.92
N ALA A 365 -16.20 -1.90 9.13
CA ALA A 365 -15.42 -0.69 9.33
C ALA A 365 -14.00 -0.85 8.77
N ILE A 366 -13.29 -1.93 9.11
CA ILE A 366 -11.91 -2.19 8.70
C ILE A 366 -11.82 -2.45 7.20
N LEU A 367 -12.69 -3.31 6.65
CA LEU A 367 -12.60 -3.73 5.25
C LEU A 367 -13.10 -2.66 4.26
N TRP A 368 -13.99 -1.76 4.71
CA TRP A 368 -14.63 -0.79 3.83
C TRP A 368 -14.76 0.62 4.41
N ARG A 369 -15.58 0.80 5.47
CA ARG A 369 -16.09 2.12 5.88
C ARG A 369 -15.02 3.12 6.29
N ASN A 370 -13.99 2.67 7.00
CA ASN A 370 -12.91 3.55 7.48
C ASN A 370 -12.17 4.18 6.30
N ALA A 371 -11.77 3.36 5.33
CA ALA A 371 -11.10 3.86 4.14
C ALA A 371 -12.04 4.68 3.25
N ALA A 372 -13.30 4.24 3.04
CA ALA A 372 -14.27 4.98 2.24
C ALA A 372 -14.51 6.40 2.80
N GLY A 373 -14.66 6.52 4.13
CA GLY A 373 -14.79 7.82 4.80
C GLY A 373 -13.53 8.67 4.69
N LEU A 374 -12.35 8.08 4.91
CA LEU A 374 -11.07 8.79 4.89
C LEU A 374 -10.73 9.35 3.50
N TYR A 375 -10.91 8.55 2.46
CA TYR A 375 -10.60 8.94 1.07
C TYR A 375 -11.78 9.53 0.31
N GLN A 376 -12.94 9.66 0.96
CA GLN A 376 -14.19 10.19 0.38
C GLN A 376 -14.65 9.39 -0.85
N ILE A 377 -14.54 8.07 -0.78
CA ILE A 377 -15.00 7.16 -1.84
C ILE A 377 -16.50 6.91 -1.66
N ALA A 378 -17.25 7.11 -2.74
CA ALA A 378 -18.69 6.84 -2.74
C ALA A 378 -18.97 5.34 -2.55
N GLY A 379 -19.99 5.01 -1.75
CA GLY A 379 -20.40 3.63 -1.45
C GLY A 379 -21.17 2.94 -2.58
#